data_46f3fd76fef917c0eccf672602d1039a
#
_entry.id   46f3fd76fef917c0eccf672602d1039a
#
_cell.length_a   1.000
_cell.length_b   1.000
_cell.length_c   1.000
_cell.angle_alpha   90.00
_cell.angle_beta   90.00
_cell.angle_gamma   90.00
#
_symmetry.space_group_name_H-M   'P 1'
#
loop_
_entity.id
_entity.type
_entity.pdbx_description
1 polymer ?
#
loop_
_entity_poly.entity_id
_entity_poly.type
_entity_poly.pdbx_seq_one_letter_code
_entity_poly.pdbx_strand_id
1 'polypeptide(L)'
;MKEIKKKNWYVFYTSPRAEKKVNEYLLSLGYESFLPLKSEFKIWRNRQRKLIKSPLFPSYIFVLATRNDIFDINRIYGICYCVTCAGVPAVISGNDIMSLKIMQEMDVEILRNNEFSSGDKIRIIDGPLCGYEGILIEIKGKKKFGVSISCVNLTAVVDLNLSLIHISEPTRPISI
;
A
#
# COMPACT_ATOMS: atom_id res chain seq x y z
N MET A 1 -30.93 10.41 -14.39
CA MET A 1 -29.52 10.04 -14.59
C MET A 1 -28.91 9.75 -13.24
N LYS A 2 -28.51 8.50 -12.96
CA LYS A 2 -27.75 8.20 -11.74
C LYS A 2 -26.35 8.79 -11.92
N GLU A 3 -26.02 9.83 -11.18
CA GLU A 3 -24.63 10.28 -11.06
C GLU A 3 -23.76 9.07 -10.69
N ILE A 4 -22.85 8.71 -11.57
CA ILE A 4 -21.83 7.70 -11.31
C ILE A 4 -20.91 8.32 -10.26
N LYS A 5 -21.20 8.06 -8.99
CA LYS A 5 -20.37 8.54 -7.87
C LYS A 5 -18.97 7.94 -8.03
N LYS A 6 -17.98 8.80 -8.22
CA LYS A 6 -16.58 8.40 -8.38
C LYS A 6 -16.12 7.63 -7.15
N LYS A 7 -15.68 6.39 -7.34
CA LYS A 7 -15.04 5.59 -6.29
C LYS A 7 -13.55 5.87 -6.26
N ASN A 8 -13.00 5.94 -5.06
CA ASN A 8 -11.56 6.07 -4.81
C ASN A 8 -11.14 5.06 -3.74
N TRP A 9 -9.86 4.70 -3.73
CA TRP A 9 -9.28 3.89 -2.68
C TRP A 9 -9.00 4.75 -1.46
N TYR A 10 -9.74 4.50 -0.37
CA TYR A 10 -9.55 5.17 0.92
C TYR A 10 -8.79 4.26 1.88
N VAL A 11 -8.09 4.89 2.82
CA VAL A 11 -7.35 4.20 3.88
C VAL A 11 -8.17 4.26 5.17
N PHE A 12 -8.37 3.11 5.79
CA PHE A 12 -9.03 3.03 7.09
C PHE A 12 -8.07 2.46 8.13
N TYR A 13 -8.12 3.05 9.31
CA TYR A 13 -7.41 2.54 10.48
C TYR A 13 -8.32 1.59 11.24
N THR A 14 -7.80 0.40 11.55
CA THR A 14 -8.54 -0.65 12.26
C THR A 14 -7.98 -0.87 13.65
N SER A 15 -8.79 -1.45 14.52
CA SER A 15 -8.29 -1.99 15.79
C SER A 15 -7.21 -3.04 15.52
N PRO A 16 -6.14 -3.11 16.34
CA PRO A 16 -5.08 -4.09 16.16
C PRO A 16 -5.60 -5.52 16.12
N ARG A 17 -5.15 -6.29 15.14
CA ARG A 17 -5.54 -7.69 14.87
C ARG A 17 -6.98 -7.88 14.40
N ALA A 18 -7.72 -6.81 14.12
CA ALA A 18 -9.07 -6.88 13.55
C ALA A 18 -9.05 -6.89 12.02
N GLU A 19 -7.92 -6.59 11.38
CA GLU A 19 -7.81 -6.30 9.95
C GLU A 19 -8.44 -7.39 9.06
N LYS A 20 -8.17 -8.66 9.33
CA LYS A 20 -8.70 -9.78 8.55
C LYS A 20 -10.22 -9.91 8.67
N LYS A 21 -10.75 -9.81 9.89
CA LYS A 21 -12.21 -9.87 10.14
C LYS A 21 -12.92 -8.69 9.49
N VAL A 22 -12.34 -7.50 9.58
CA VAL A 22 -12.86 -6.30 8.94
C VAL A 22 -12.87 -6.46 7.43
N ASN A 23 -11.79 -6.99 6.85
CA ASN A 23 -11.70 -7.26 5.41
C ASN A 23 -12.80 -8.23 4.93
N GLU A 24 -12.96 -9.35 5.62
CA GLU A 24 -14.00 -10.35 5.32
C GLU A 24 -15.40 -9.75 5.41
N TYR A 25 -15.65 -8.92 6.43
CA TYR A 25 -16.93 -8.27 6.62
C TYR A 25 -17.22 -7.22 5.53
N LEU A 26 -16.24 -6.40 5.16
CA LEU A 26 -16.36 -5.43 4.06
C LEU A 26 -16.68 -6.11 2.73
N LEU A 27 -16.00 -7.23 2.43
CA LEU A 27 -16.27 -8.03 1.24
C LEU A 27 -17.70 -8.61 1.26
N SER A 28 -18.18 -9.06 2.42
CA SER A 28 -19.55 -9.56 2.58
C SER A 28 -20.63 -8.50 2.36
N LEU A 29 -20.31 -7.23 2.63
CA LEU A 29 -21.17 -6.08 2.35
C LEU A 29 -21.09 -5.60 0.89
N GLY A 30 -20.27 -6.23 0.06
CA GLY A 30 -20.09 -5.87 -1.35
C GLY A 30 -19.12 -4.73 -1.62
N TYR A 31 -18.35 -4.30 -0.63
CA TYR A 31 -17.24 -3.38 -0.87
C TYR A 31 -16.04 -4.13 -1.45
N GLU A 32 -15.32 -3.49 -2.38
CA GLU A 32 -14.00 -3.97 -2.76
C GLU A 32 -13.00 -3.49 -1.71
N SER A 33 -12.42 -4.42 -0.96
CA SER A 33 -11.41 -4.12 0.05
C SER A 33 -10.11 -4.88 -0.24
N PHE A 34 -9.00 -4.28 0.14
CA PHE A 34 -7.67 -4.82 -0.05
C PHE A 34 -6.88 -4.73 1.26
N LEU A 35 -6.52 -5.89 1.78
CA LEU A 35 -5.64 -6.06 2.92
C LEU A 35 -4.35 -6.73 2.42
N PRO A 36 -3.27 -5.97 2.15
CA PRO A 36 -2.01 -6.55 1.75
C PRO A 36 -1.43 -7.40 2.87
N LEU A 37 -1.10 -8.65 2.57
CA LEU A 37 -0.58 -9.63 3.51
C LEU A 37 0.83 -10.03 3.07
N LYS A 38 1.72 -10.21 4.02
CA LYS A 38 3.02 -10.88 3.82
C LYS A 38 3.02 -12.24 4.48
N SER A 39 3.69 -13.19 3.83
CA SER A 39 3.94 -14.52 4.40
C SER A 39 5.24 -14.52 5.17
N GLU A 40 5.20 -14.90 6.45
CA GLU A 40 6.39 -15.00 7.28
C GLU A 40 6.39 -16.31 8.07
N PHE A 41 7.57 -16.92 8.24
CA PHE A 41 7.71 -18.08 9.10
C PHE A 41 7.86 -17.63 10.55
N LYS A 42 6.94 -18.05 11.41
CA LYS A 42 7.07 -17.90 12.86
C LYS A 42 7.43 -19.22 13.51
N ILE A 43 8.41 -19.17 14.41
CA ILE A 43 8.77 -20.31 15.24
C ILE A 43 7.96 -20.22 16.52
N TRP A 44 7.17 -21.24 16.80
CA TRP A 44 6.36 -21.34 18.01
C TRP A 44 7.21 -21.90 19.18
N ARG A 45 6.70 -21.78 20.42
CA ARG A 45 7.39 -22.31 21.62
C ARG A 45 7.77 -23.79 21.51
N ASN A 46 7.01 -24.58 20.74
CA ASN A 46 7.27 -26.00 20.47
C ASN A 46 8.28 -26.24 19.34
N ARG A 47 9.06 -25.21 18.91
CA ARG A 47 10.03 -25.22 17.79
C ARG A 47 9.43 -25.54 16.40
N GLN A 48 8.12 -25.61 16.27
CA GLN A 48 7.48 -25.77 14.95
C GLN A 48 7.54 -24.47 14.17
N ARG A 49 7.94 -24.56 12.89
CA ARG A 49 7.86 -23.46 11.93
C ARG A 49 6.47 -23.44 11.30
N LYS A 50 5.76 -22.35 11.43
CA LYS A 50 4.46 -22.18 10.79
C LYS A 50 4.48 -20.96 9.89
N LEU A 51 4.03 -21.14 8.63
CA LEU A 51 3.83 -20.03 7.71
C LEU A 51 2.59 -19.25 8.14
N ILE A 52 2.75 -17.98 8.45
CA ILE A 52 1.66 -17.10 8.89
C ILE A 52 1.56 -15.94 7.89
N LYS A 53 0.33 -15.64 7.47
CA LYS A 53 0.03 -14.43 6.71
C LYS A 53 -0.32 -13.31 7.70
N SER A 54 0.51 -12.29 7.77
CA SER A 54 0.30 -11.09 8.59
C SER A 54 0.06 -9.86 7.73
N PRO A 55 -0.72 -8.87 8.21
CA PRO A 55 -0.89 -7.61 7.49
C PRO A 55 0.46 -6.96 7.18
N LEU A 56 0.65 -6.53 5.93
CA LEU A 56 1.83 -5.80 5.51
C LEU A 56 1.90 -4.44 6.22
N PHE A 57 0.75 -3.76 6.33
CA PHE A 57 0.58 -2.54 7.10
C PHE A 57 -0.34 -2.82 8.29
N PRO A 58 0.21 -3.04 9.50
CA PRO A 58 -0.59 -3.33 10.69
C PRO A 58 -1.60 -2.23 10.97
N SER A 59 -2.83 -2.60 11.25
CA SER A 59 -3.97 -1.72 11.52
C SER A 59 -4.44 -0.84 10.33
N TYR A 60 -4.03 -1.14 9.10
CA TYR A 60 -4.51 -0.42 7.92
C TYR A 60 -5.18 -1.36 6.93
N ILE A 61 -6.27 -0.87 6.32
CA ILE A 61 -6.99 -1.54 5.24
C ILE A 61 -7.37 -0.51 4.17
N PHE A 62 -7.39 -0.94 2.92
CA PHE A 62 -7.73 -0.12 1.77
C PHE A 62 -9.10 -0.53 1.24
N VAL A 63 -9.99 0.44 1.00
CA VAL A 63 -11.37 0.18 0.55
C VAL A 63 -11.70 1.08 -0.62
N LEU A 64 -12.20 0.47 -1.70
CA LEU A 64 -12.73 1.18 -2.86
C LEU A 64 -14.17 1.60 -2.58
N ALA A 65 -14.38 2.87 -2.34
CA ALA A 65 -15.65 3.42 -1.90
C ALA A 65 -15.93 4.79 -2.49
N THR A 66 -17.17 5.26 -2.39
CA THR A 66 -17.51 6.66 -2.61
C THR A 66 -17.28 7.46 -1.33
N ARG A 67 -17.22 8.79 -1.44
CA ARG A 67 -17.06 9.66 -0.25
C ARG A 67 -18.21 9.50 0.76
N ASN A 68 -19.41 9.18 0.27
CA ASN A 68 -20.57 8.98 1.15
C ASN A 68 -20.48 7.69 1.94
N ASP A 69 -19.90 6.63 1.36
CA ASP A 69 -19.76 5.33 2.01
C ASP A 69 -18.82 5.37 3.22
N ILE A 70 -17.92 6.37 3.30
CA ILE A 70 -16.97 6.53 4.41
C ILE A 70 -17.69 6.57 5.76
N PHE A 71 -18.85 7.23 5.82
CA PHE A 71 -19.64 7.33 7.05
C PHE A 71 -20.15 5.95 7.51
N ASP A 72 -20.67 5.15 6.58
CA ASP A 72 -21.19 3.81 6.88
C ASP A 72 -20.05 2.85 7.21
N ILE A 73 -18.93 2.93 6.48
CA ILE A 73 -17.74 2.13 6.73
C ILE A 73 -17.15 2.43 8.12
N ASN A 74 -17.10 3.68 8.55
CA ASN A 74 -16.60 4.06 9.89
C ASN A 74 -17.42 3.48 11.05
N ARG A 75 -18.67 3.04 10.80
CA ARG A 75 -19.52 2.40 11.81
C ARG A 75 -19.30 0.89 11.94
N ILE A 76 -18.51 0.31 11.06
CA ILE A 76 -18.22 -1.12 11.08
C ILE A 76 -17.35 -1.43 12.30
N TYR A 77 -17.76 -2.42 13.07
CA TYR A 77 -17.00 -2.89 14.22
C TYR A 77 -15.58 -3.32 13.82
N GLY A 78 -14.59 -2.78 14.51
CA GLY A 78 -13.17 -3.00 14.22
C GLY A 78 -12.54 -1.95 13.32
N ILE A 79 -13.31 -1.04 12.69
CA ILE A 79 -12.81 0.17 12.06
C ILE A 79 -12.83 1.30 13.09
N CYS A 80 -11.72 2.02 13.20
CA CYS A 80 -11.60 3.16 14.11
C CYS A 80 -11.98 4.46 13.41
N TYR A 81 -11.39 4.70 12.22
CA TYR A 81 -11.64 5.90 11.41
C TYR A 81 -11.07 5.78 10.00
N CYS A 82 -11.60 6.57 9.08
CA CYS A 82 -10.96 6.85 7.80
C CYS A 82 -9.76 7.77 8.01
N VAL A 83 -8.58 7.38 7.53
CA VAL A 83 -7.38 8.21 7.61
C VAL A 83 -7.57 9.50 6.82
N THR A 84 -7.13 10.62 7.36
CA THR A 84 -7.20 11.93 6.70
C THR A 84 -5.80 12.51 6.50
N CYS A 85 -5.65 13.27 5.44
CA CYS A 85 -4.47 14.07 5.17
C CYS A 85 -4.92 15.52 4.99
N ALA A 86 -4.43 16.45 5.82
CA ALA A 86 -4.87 17.85 5.84
C ALA A 86 -6.41 18.02 5.95
N GLY A 87 -7.07 17.17 6.76
CA GLY A 87 -8.52 17.22 6.98
C GLY A 87 -9.39 16.61 5.88
N VAL A 88 -8.77 16.05 4.83
CA VAL A 88 -9.48 15.37 3.73
C VAL A 88 -9.22 13.87 3.80
N PRO A 89 -10.22 12.99 3.54
CA PRO A 89 -10.01 11.56 3.48
C PRO A 89 -8.85 11.20 2.55
N ALA A 90 -7.91 10.41 3.05
CA ALA A 90 -6.72 10.01 2.32
C ALA A 90 -7.08 9.07 1.18
N VAL A 91 -6.66 9.42 -0.02
CA VAL A 91 -6.87 8.63 -1.24
C VAL A 91 -5.53 8.06 -1.72
N ILE A 92 -5.55 6.79 -2.09
CA ILE A 92 -4.43 6.12 -2.75
C ILE A 92 -4.79 5.91 -4.22
N SER A 93 -3.79 6.02 -5.09
CA SER A 93 -4.01 5.78 -6.52
C SER A 93 -4.29 4.29 -6.79
N GLY A 94 -5.08 4.01 -7.81
CA GLY A 94 -5.30 2.62 -8.25
C GLY A 94 -4.00 1.93 -8.68
N ASN A 95 -3.05 2.67 -9.24
CA ASN A 95 -1.74 2.15 -9.63
C ASN A 95 -0.92 1.72 -8.41
N ASP A 96 -0.94 2.50 -7.32
CA ASP A 96 -0.24 2.12 -6.08
C ASP A 96 -0.86 0.86 -5.47
N ILE A 97 -2.19 0.74 -5.47
CA ILE A 97 -2.88 -0.48 -5.01
C ILE A 97 -2.48 -1.69 -5.87
N MET A 98 -2.41 -1.53 -7.19
CA MET A 98 -1.99 -2.62 -8.09
C MET A 98 -0.52 -2.98 -7.86
N SER A 99 0.37 -2.01 -7.69
CA SER A 99 1.76 -2.26 -7.31
C SER A 99 1.85 -3.05 -6.01
N LEU A 100 1.09 -2.66 -4.98
CA LEU A 100 1.06 -3.37 -3.70
C LEU A 100 0.51 -4.80 -3.83
N LYS A 101 -0.48 -5.04 -4.71
CA LYS A 101 -1.00 -6.39 -5.00
C LYS A 101 0.08 -7.29 -5.59
N ILE A 102 0.93 -6.77 -6.46
CA ILE A 102 2.05 -7.52 -7.05
C ILE A 102 3.18 -7.69 -6.03
N MET A 103 3.52 -6.62 -5.33
CA MET A 103 4.60 -6.63 -4.34
C MET A 103 4.36 -7.63 -3.20
N GLN A 104 3.10 -7.88 -2.79
CA GLN A 104 2.82 -8.85 -1.71
C GLN A 104 3.23 -10.28 -2.03
N GLU A 105 3.41 -10.62 -3.32
CA GLU A 105 3.95 -11.93 -3.76
C GLU A 105 5.49 -11.96 -3.78
N MET A 106 6.13 -10.82 -3.48
CA MET A 106 7.57 -10.67 -3.44
C MET A 106 8.05 -10.56 -1.97
N ASP A 107 9.36 -10.48 -1.77
CA ASP A 107 9.94 -10.20 -0.44
C ASP A 107 9.87 -8.69 -0.15
N VAL A 108 8.78 -8.29 0.48
CA VAL A 108 8.46 -6.87 0.75
C VAL A 108 8.86 -6.49 2.15
N GLU A 109 9.59 -5.38 2.27
CA GLU A 109 9.86 -4.69 3.53
C GLU A 109 8.98 -3.45 3.66
N ILE A 110 8.63 -3.08 4.88
CA ILE A 110 7.95 -1.82 5.19
C ILE A 110 8.92 -0.90 5.93
N LEU A 111 9.05 0.29 5.40
CA LEU A 111 9.89 1.35 5.96
C LEU A 111 9.03 2.55 6.33
N ARG A 112 9.44 3.28 7.36
CA ARG A 112 8.88 4.60 7.64
C ARG A 112 9.54 5.63 6.72
N ASN A 113 8.78 6.64 6.27
CA ASN A 113 9.30 7.63 5.32
C ASN A 113 10.46 8.48 5.86
N ASN A 114 10.73 8.44 7.16
CA ASN A 114 11.89 9.10 7.78
C ASN A 114 13.15 8.21 7.87
N GLU A 115 13.07 6.95 7.45
CA GLU A 115 14.18 6.00 7.55
C GLU A 115 15.09 6.00 6.29
N PHE A 116 14.71 6.74 5.25
CA PHE A 116 15.47 6.84 4.00
C PHE A 116 15.34 8.24 3.37
N SER A 117 16.26 8.60 2.50
CA SER A 117 16.11 9.75 1.63
C SER A 117 15.22 9.39 0.46
N SER A 118 14.21 10.19 0.18
CA SER A 118 13.36 10.03 -1.00
C SER A 118 14.24 10.16 -2.25
N GLY A 119 14.24 9.13 -3.08
CA GLY A 119 14.94 9.09 -4.34
C GLY A 119 14.10 9.57 -5.51
N ASP A 120 14.65 9.38 -6.71
CA ASP A 120 14.00 9.77 -7.95
C ASP A 120 12.73 8.94 -8.22
N LYS A 121 11.77 9.54 -8.91
CA LYS A 121 10.65 8.79 -9.47
C LYS A 121 11.17 7.90 -10.60
N ILE A 122 10.83 6.65 -10.54
CA ILE A 122 11.24 5.66 -11.54
C ILE A 122 10.02 4.90 -12.07
N ARG A 123 10.17 4.40 -13.29
CA ARG A 123 9.25 3.44 -13.89
C ARG A 123 10.00 2.14 -14.14
N ILE A 124 9.39 1.04 -13.77
CA ILE A 124 9.93 -0.29 -14.02
C ILE A 124 9.65 -0.66 -15.48
N ILE A 125 10.66 -1.10 -16.22
CA ILE A 125 10.54 -1.44 -17.66
C ILE A 125 10.45 -2.94 -17.92
N ASP A 126 10.79 -3.77 -16.94
CA ASP A 126 10.75 -5.22 -17.09
C ASP A 126 10.45 -5.92 -15.75
N GLY A 127 10.06 -7.21 -15.81
CA GLY A 127 9.73 -8.00 -14.64
C GLY A 127 8.28 -7.84 -14.16
N PRO A 128 7.95 -8.41 -12.98
CA PRO A 128 6.57 -8.44 -12.45
C PRO A 128 5.93 -7.05 -12.23
N LEU A 129 6.75 -6.03 -12.00
CA LEU A 129 6.33 -4.65 -11.79
C LEU A 129 6.48 -3.77 -13.03
N CYS A 130 6.62 -4.36 -14.22
CA CYS A 130 6.76 -3.62 -15.47
C CYS A 130 5.60 -2.63 -15.69
N GLY A 131 5.94 -1.39 -16.05
CA GLY A 131 5.00 -0.29 -16.27
C GLY A 131 4.56 0.47 -15.02
N TYR A 132 4.86 -0.03 -13.81
CA TYR A 132 4.53 0.65 -12.57
C TYR A 132 5.54 1.74 -12.22
N GLU A 133 5.02 2.82 -11.65
CA GLU A 133 5.80 3.96 -11.16
C GLU A 133 5.94 3.91 -9.65
N GLY A 134 7.09 4.33 -9.16
CA GLY A 134 7.40 4.40 -7.74
C GLY A 134 8.61 5.27 -7.49
N ILE A 135 9.22 5.10 -6.34
CA ILE A 135 10.43 5.83 -5.94
C ILE A 135 11.62 4.88 -5.87
N LEU A 136 12.77 5.36 -6.31
CA LEU A 136 14.04 4.69 -6.10
C LEU A 136 14.54 5.02 -4.70
N ILE A 137 14.79 4.01 -3.91
CA ILE A 137 15.28 4.14 -2.54
C ILE A 137 16.63 3.43 -2.44
N GLU A 138 17.60 4.07 -1.82
CA GLU A 138 18.88 3.44 -1.53
C GLU A 138 19.02 3.20 -0.03
N ILE A 139 19.25 1.92 0.33
CA ILE A 139 19.46 1.50 1.71
C ILE A 139 20.69 0.61 1.77
N LYS A 140 21.69 1.02 2.55
CA LYS A 140 22.95 0.26 2.74
C LYS A 140 23.60 -0.15 1.40
N GLY A 141 23.61 0.76 0.42
CA GLY A 141 24.17 0.53 -0.90
C GLY A 141 23.33 -0.37 -1.83
N LYS A 142 22.13 -0.78 -1.42
CA LYS A 142 21.19 -1.50 -2.26
C LYS A 142 20.07 -0.59 -2.76
N LYS A 143 19.79 -0.66 -4.04
CA LYS A 143 18.67 0.08 -4.65
C LYS A 143 17.40 -0.74 -4.56
N LYS A 144 16.31 -0.11 -4.08
CA LYS A 144 15.00 -0.71 -3.88
C LYS A 144 13.92 0.10 -4.59
N PHE A 145 12.89 -0.58 -5.08
CA PHE A 145 11.67 0.06 -5.57
C PHE A 145 10.71 0.26 -4.41
N GLY A 146 10.19 1.48 -4.25
CA GLY A 146 9.27 1.82 -3.19
C GLY A 146 7.95 2.38 -3.69
N VAL A 147 6.85 1.95 -3.06
CA VAL A 147 5.53 2.56 -3.18
C VAL A 147 5.21 3.25 -1.86
N SER A 148 5.18 4.58 -1.89
CA SER A 148 4.97 5.39 -0.70
C SER A 148 3.48 5.65 -0.47
N ILE A 149 3.03 5.37 0.75
CA ILE A 149 1.69 5.71 1.24
C ILE A 149 1.83 6.88 2.19
N SER A 150 1.94 8.07 1.63
CA SER A 150 2.30 9.30 2.37
C SER A 150 1.37 9.60 3.54
N CYS A 151 0.08 9.28 3.41
CA CYS A 151 -0.92 9.53 4.45
C CYS A 151 -0.74 8.70 5.74
N VAL A 152 -0.01 7.58 5.66
CA VAL A 152 0.32 6.74 6.82
C VAL A 152 1.81 6.74 7.13
N ASN A 153 2.59 7.55 6.41
CA ASN A 153 4.04 7.69 6.57
C ASN A 153 4.81 6.36 6.46
N LEU A 154 4.35 5.48 5.58
CA LEU A 154 4.93 4.17 5.33
C LEU A 154 5.20 3.97 3.84
N THR A 155 6.26 3.24 3.53
CA THR A 155 6.61 2.85 2.16
C THR A 155 6.85 1.35 2.11
N ALA A 156 6.19 0.68 1.16
CA ALA A 156 6.48 -0.69 0.81
C ALA A 156 7.68 -0.72 -0.14
N VAL A 157 8.69 -1.51 0.13
CA VAL A 157 9.90 -1.61 -0.69
C VAL A 157 10.20 -3.06 -1.06
N VAL A 158 10.71 -3.25 -2.26
CA VAL A 158 11.22 -4.53 -2.76
C VAL A 158 12.61 -4.34 -3.35
N ASP A 159 13.44 -5.37 -3.27
CA ASP A 159 14.76 -5.35 -3.90
C ASP A 159 14.61 -5.32 -5.42
N LEU A 160 15.42 -4.47 -6.07
CA LEU A 160 15.49 -4.38 -7.52
C LEU A 160 16.78 -5.00 -8.03
N ASN A 161 16.65 -5.84 -9.05
CA ASN A 161 17.77 -6.16 -9.91
C ASN A 161 17.99 -5.00 -10.88
N LEU A 162 19.15 -4.35 -10.81
CA LEU A 162 19.49 -3.11 -11.51
C LEU A 162 19.35 -3.15 -13.05
N SER A 163 19.25 -4.33 -13.65
CA SER A 163 19.01 -4.51 -15.09
C SER A 163 17.59 -4.14 -15.54
N LEU A 164 16.67 -3.84 -14.61
CA LEU A 164 15.22 -3.71 -14.84
C LEU A 164 14.70 -2.28 -14.70
N ILE A 165 15.59 -1.28 -14.58
CA ILE A 165 15.19 0.10 -14.24
C ILE A 165 15.49 1.04 -15.41
N HIS A 166 14.49 1.80 -15.85
CA HIS A 166 14.69 3.05 -16.57
C HIS A 166 14.45 4.22 -15.61
N ILE A 167 15.47 5.01 -15.36
CA ILE A 167 15.32 6.25 -14.60
C ILE A 167 14.68 7.26 -15.56
N SER A 168 13.42 7.64 -15.31
CA SER A 168 12.82 8.77 -16.00
C SER A 168 13.56 10.03 -15.56
N GLU A 169 14.35 10.65 -16.44
CA GLU A 169 14.92 11.96 -16.16
C GLU A 169 13.79 12.93 -15.80
N PRO A 170 13.95 13.74 -14.74
CA PRO A 170 12.99 14.79 -14.43
C PRO A 170 12.93 15.74 -15.62
N THR A 171 11.74 15.92 -16.19
CA THR A 171 11.46 16.91 -17.23
C THR A 171 11.87 18.27 -16.66
N ARG A 172 13.02 18.79 -17.06
CA ARG A 172 13.41 20.17 -16.74
C ARG A 172 12.37 21.08 -17.38
N PRO A 173 11.76 22.02 -16.63
CA PRO A 173 10.94 23.04 -17.27
C PRO A 173 11.85 23.84 -18.21
N ILE A 174 11.46 23.89 -19.49
CA ILE A 174 12.09 24.76 -20.47
C ILE A 174 11.74 26.19 -20.04
N SER A 175 12.70 26.89 -19.49
CA SER A 175 12.58 28.34 -19.29
C SER A 175 12.58 28.98 -20.67
N ILE A 176 11.47 29.63 -21.04
CA ILE A 176 11.36 30.59 -22.13
C ILE A 176 11.75 31.97 -21.59
#